data_c86dc3e512b5b1f669ac8a000360d2e8
#
_entry.id   c86dc3e512b5b1f669ac8a000360d2e8
#
_cell.length_a   1.000
_cell.length_b   1.000
_cell.length_c   1.000
_cell.angle_alpha   90.00
_cell.angle_beta   90.00
_cell.angle_gamma   90.00
#
_symmetry.space_group_name_H-M   'P 1'
#
loop_
_entity.id
_entity.type
_entity.pdbx_description
1 polymer ?
#
loop_
_entity_poly.entity_id
_entity_poly.type
_entity_poly.pdbx_seq_one_letter_code
_entity_poly.pdbx_strand_id
1 'polypeptide(L)'
;MRFFDRKEEIASLQEIGRQARENAQFTVVTGRRRIGKTMLVRKAYEDEPMLYFFVARKAEGDLCEDYRLEIENKLGVPTMGRPERFADVFEYLMKLSAERPITLFIDEFQEFFRVNRSVFSDMQRIWXXXXRCSAICSASGTSIVRSPV
;
A
#
# COMPACT_ATOMS: atom_id res chain seq x y z
N MET A 1 17.19 -10.00 -11.77
CA MET A 1 16.93 -8.56 -11.75
C MET A 1 17.94 -7.87 -10.85
N ARG A 2 18.53 -6.83 -11.32
CA ARG A 2 19.52 -6.08 -10.56
C ARG A 2 18.97 -4.72 -10.20
N PHE A 3 19.23 -4.29 -8.99
CA PHE A 3 18.70 -3.00 -8.54
C PHE A 3 19.35 -1.81 -9.21
N PHE A 4 20.61 -1.93 -9.58
CA PHE A 4 21.24 -0.77 -10.20
C PHE A 4 20.65 -0.46 -11.57
N ASP A 5 19.93 -1.41 -12.16
CA ASP A 5 19.24 -1.16 -13.42
C ASP A 5 17.94 -0.41 -13.20
N ARG A 6 17.57 -0.16 -11.95
CA ARG A 6 16.30 0.46 -11.60
C ARG A 6 16.48 1.72 -10.78
N LYS A 7 17.61 2.39 -10.92
CA LYS A 7 17.88 3.57 -10.11
C LYS A 7 16.85 4.65 -10.29
N GLU A 8 16.37 4.85 -11.53
CA GLU A 8 15.40 5.90 -11.78
C GLU A 8 14.07 5.58 -11.14
N GLU A 9 13.66 4.33 -11.19
CA GLU A 9 12.41 3.94 -10.56
C GLU A 9 12.49 4.07 -9.04
N ILE A 10 13.61 3.65 -8.46
CA ILE A 10 13.80 3.80 -7.02
C ILE A 10 13.74 5.27 -6.63
N ALA A 11 14.42 6.13 -7.39
CA ALA A 11 14.42 7.55 -7.09
C ALA A 11 13.02 8.13 -7.20
N SER A 12 12.24 7.70 -8.19
CA SER A 12 10.87 8.17 -8.33
C SER A 12 10.02 7.78 -7.13
N LEU A 13 10.15 6.54 -6.67
CA LEU A 13 9.39 6.09 -5.52
C LEU A 13 9.81 6.84 -4.26
N GLN A 14 11.10 7.09 -4.10
CA GLN A 14 11.56 7.84 -2.93
C GLN A 14 11.05 9.26 -2.95
N GLU A 15 10.98 9.89 -4.13
CA GLU A 15 10.43 11.23 -4.23
C GLU A 15 8.95 11.24 -3.88
N ILE A 16 8.21 10.22 -4.31
CA ILE A 16 6.81 10.10 -3.95
C ILE A 16 6.67 9.99 -2.43
N GLY A 17 7.55 9.24 -1.79
CA GLY A 17 7.53 9.12 -0.34
C GLY A 17 7.76 10.46 0.35
N ARG A 18 8.68 11.26 -0.19
CA ARG A 18 8.92 12.57 0.38
C ARG A 18 7.71 13.48 0.21
N GLN A 19 7.07 13.43 -0.95
CA GLN A 19 5.88 14.25 -1.19
C GLN A 19 4.73 13.83 -0.31
N ALA A 20 4.68 12.56 0.07
CA ALA A 20 3.58 12.05 0.89
C ALA A 20 3.60 12.65 2.29
N ARG A 21 4.72 13.19 2.71
CA ARG A 21 4.77 13.83 4.03
C ARG A 21 3.98 15.13 4.06
N GLU A 22 3.73 15.72 2.91
CA GLU A 22 2.94 16.93 2.83
C GLU A 22 1.56 16.70 2.25
N ASN A 23 1.48 15.85 1.23
CA ASN A 23 0.21 15.53 0.58
C ASN A 23 0.17 14.04 0.31
N ALA A 24 -0.97 13.41 0.58
CA ALA A 24 -1.10 11.99 0.36
C ALA A 24 -0.81 11.63 -1.09
N GLN A 25 -0.14 10.49 -1.29
CA GLN A 25 0.23 9.99 -2.61
C GLN A 25 -0.31 8.58 -2.79
N PHE A 26 -0.92 8.33 -3.92
CA PHE A 26 -1.40 7.00 -4.28
C PHE A 26 -0.69 6.59 -5.57
N THR A 27 0.05 5.51 -5.51
CA THR A 27 0.89 5.08 -6.62
C THR A 27 0.60 3.62 -6.96
N VAL A 28 0.45 3.33 -8.23
CA VAL A 28 0.30 1.95 -8.67
C VAL A 28 1.55 1.58 -9.47
N VAL A 29 2.24 0.54 -9.02
CA VAL A 29 3.41 0.02 -9.70
C VAL A 29 2.96 -1.22 -10.46
N THR A 30 3.07 -1.18 -11.77
CA THR A 30 2.61 -2.28 -12.60
C THR A 30 3.78 -2.89 -13.35
N GLY A 31 3.56 -4.11 -13.82
CA GLY A 31 4.59 -4.84 -14.54
C GLY A 31 4.30 -6.30 -14.49
N ARG A 32 4.98 -7.04 -15.33
CA ARG A 32 4.80 -8.49 -15.34
C ARG A 32 5.34 -9.08 -14.04
N ARG A 33 4.84 -10.26 -13.71
CA ARG A 33 5.40 -11.00 -12.59
C ARG A 33 6.90 -11.21 -12.83
N ARG A 34 7.62 -11.31 -11.74
CA ARG A 34 9.06 -11.64 -11.77
C ARG A 34 9.93 -10.53 -12.33
N ILE A 35 9.43 -9.32 -12.38
CA ILE A 35 10.29 -8.22 -12.75
C ILE A 35 10.74 -7.42 -11.53
N GLY A 36 10.54 -7.98 -10.35
CA GLY A 36 11.11 -7.41 -9.15
C GLY A 36 10.36 -6.23 -8.56
N LYS A 37 9.05 -6.15 -8.80
CA LYS A 37 8.27 -5.04 -8.27
C LYS A 37 8.35 -4.96 -6.74
N THR A 38 8.20 -6.10 -6.09
CA THR A 38 8.25 -6.14 -4.63
C THR A 38 9.60 -5.69 -4.12
N MET A 39 10.67 -6.19 -4.74
CA MET A 39 12.00 -5.81 -4.32
C MET A 39 12.30 -4.35 -4.62
N LEU A 40 11.74 -3.84 -5.71
CA LEU A 40 11.91 -2.44 -6.07
C LEU A 40 11.31 -1.54 -4.99
N VAL A 41 10.09 -1.82 -4.57
CA VAL A 41 9.44 -1.00 -3.55
C VAL A 41 10.15 -1.14 -2.21
N ARG A 42 10.53 -2.36 -1.84
CA ARG A 42 11.25 -2.56 -0.58
C ARG A 42 12.58 -1.83 -0.58
N LYS A 43 13.27 -1.82 -1.71
CA LYS A 43 14.54 -1.10 -1.79
C LYS A 43 14.34 0.41 -1.69
N ALA A 44 13.31 0.93 -2.36
CA ALA A 44 13.05 2.36 -2.34
C ALA A 44 12.75 2.87 -0.94
N TYR A 45 12.13 2.04 -0.11
CA TYR A 45 11.70 2.45 1.22
C TYR A 45 12.42 1.68 2.33
N GLU A 46 13.62 1.20 2.05
CA GLU A 46 14.31 0.34 3.02
C GLU A 46 14.66 1.06 4.33
N ASP A 47 14.74 2.39 4.28
CA ASP A 47 15.08 3.16 5.47
C ASP A 47 13.88 3.71 6.21
N GLU A 48 12.67 3.29 5.82
CA GLU A 48 11.44 3.81 6.43
C GLU A 48 10.55 2.65 6.84
N PRO A 49 9.80 2.80 7.93
CA PRO A 49 8.81 1.78 8.26
C PRO A 49 7.78 1.70 7.14
N MET A 50 7.49 0.50 6.72
CA MET A 50 6.54 0.28 5.65
C MET A 50 5.65 -0.89 6.01
N LEU A 51 4.34 -0.67 5.91
CA LEU A 51 3.38 -1.75 6.06
C LEU A 51 3.33 -2.53 4.75
N TYR A 52 3.38 -3.83 4.85
CA TYR A 52 3.36 -4.70 3.67
C TYR A 52 2.15 -5.61 3.74
N PHE A 53 1.24 -5.43 2.80
CA PHE A 53 0.02 -6.24 2.69
C PHE A 53 0.12 -7.08 1.42
N PHE A 54 0.27 -8.38 1.58
CA PHE A 54 0.24 -9.30 0.45
C PHE A 54 -1.19 -9.81 0.30
N VAL A 55 -1.75 -9.70 -0.91
CA VAL A 55 -3.12 -10.14 -1.12
C VAL A 55 -3.11 -11.60 -1.54
N ALA A 56 -3.15 -12.48 -0.54
CA ALA A 56 -3.19 -13.92 -0.78
C ALA A 56 -4.58 -14.33 -1.25
N ARG A 57 -4.67 -15.54 -1.74
CA ARG A 57 -5.96 -16.06 -2.20
C ARG A 57 -6.72 -16.68 -1.04
N LYS A 58 -7.34 -15.83 -0.24
CA LYS A 58 -8.18 -16.26 0.86
C LYS A 58 -9.31 -15.26 1.03
N ALA A 59 -10.24 -15.58 1.92
CA ALA A 59 -11.40 -14.74 2.15
C ALA A 59 -10.98 -13.37 2.68
N GLU A 60 -11.80 -12.37 2.39
CA GLU A 60 -11.47 -11.00 2.77
C GLU A 60 -11.26 -10.88 4.28
N GLY A 61 -12.09 -11.54 5.08
CA GLY A 61 -11.91 -11.45 6.53
C GLY A 61 -10.58 -12.02 6.99
N ASP A 62 -10.12 -13.10 6.36
CA ASP A 62 -8.83 -13.67 6.71
C ASP A 62 -7.69 -12.75 6.31
N LEU A 63 -7.82 -12.10 5.16
CA LEU A 63 -6.82 -11.11 4.76
C LEU A 63 -6.77 -9.97 5.77
N CYS A 64 -7.94 -9.52 6.21
CA CYS A 64 -7.98 -8.42 7.18
C CYS A 64 -7.33 -8.79 8.50
N GLU A 65 -7.44 -10.05 8.90
CA GLU A 65 -6.76 -10.48 10.12
C GLU A 65 -5.24 -10.42 9.95
N ASP A 66 -4.75 -10.85 8.78
CA ASP A 66 -3.32 -10.72 8.49
C ASP A 66 -2.87 -9.26 8.58
N TYR A 67 -3.67 -8.37 8.01
CA TYR A 67 -3.30 -6.96 7.96
C TYR A 67 -3.40 -6.31 9.33
N ARG A 68 -4.37 -6.72 10.12
CA ARG A 68 -4.48 -6.22 11.49
C ARG A 68 -3.20 -6.54 12.27
N LEU A 69 -2.71 -7.77 12.13
CA LEU A 69 -1.49 -8.17 12.82
C LEU A 69 -0.29 -7.38 12.32
N GLU A 70 -0.22 -7.14 11.02
CA GLU A 70 0.88 -6.36 10.46
C GLU A 70 0.86 -4.94 11.03
N ILE A 71 -0.31 -4.33 11.11
CA ILE A 71 -0.43 -2.99 11.64
C ILE A 71 -0.01 -2.93 13.11
N GLU A 72 -0.47 -3.88 13.90
CA GLU A 72 -0.11 -3.90 15.31
C GLU A 72 1.37 -4.10 15.50
N ASN A 73 1.97 -5.00 14.73
CA ASN A 73 3.39 -5.28 14.87
C ASN A 73 4.27 -4.12 14.42
N LYS A 74 3.92 -3.48 13.33
CA LYS A 74 4.78 -2.43 12.77
C LYS A 74 4.55 -1.08 13.40
N LEU A 75 3.31 -0.74 13.75
CA LEU A 75 3.00 0.59 14.26
C LEU A 75 2.82 0.61 15.77
N GLY A 76 2.66 -0.53 16.40
CA GLY A 76 2.50 -0.58 17.85
C GLY A 76 1.22 0.08 18.34
N VAL A 77 0.17 0.07 17.53
CA VAL A 77 -1.09 0.70 17.89
C VAL A 77 -2.07 -0.32 18.44
N PRO A 78 -3.10 0.12 19.17
CA PRO A 78 -4.09 -0.82 19.68
C PRO A 78 -4.83 -1.52 18.57
N THR A 79 -5.38 -2.69 18.90
CA THR A 79 -6.15 -3.44 17.94
C THR A 79 -7.40 -2.68 17.53
N MET A 80 -7.78 -2.83 16.27
CA MET A 80 -8.98 -2.23 15.75
C MET A 80 -10.17 -3.19 15.81
N GLY A 81 -10.06 -4.24 16.60
CA GLY A 81 -11.06 -5.27 16.67
C GLY A 81 -10.80 -6.32 15.61
N ARG A 82 -11.85 -6.88 15.05
CA ARG A 82 -11.73 -7.90 14.02
C ARG A 82 -12.40 -7.41 12.73
N PRO A 83 -11.70 -6.62 11.95
CA PRO A 83 -12.29 -6.12 10.71
C PRO A 83 -12.55 -7.28 9.74
N GLU A 84 -13.65 -7.19 9.02
CA GLU A 84 -13.99 -8.20 8.03
C GLU A 84 -13.93 -7.67 6.62
N ARG A 85 -13.80 -6.36 6.46
CA ARG A 85 -13.74 -5.73 5.15
C ARG A 85 -12.48 -4.90 5.06
N PHE A 86 -11.81 -4.97 3.92
CA PHE A 86 -10.60 -4.20 3.75
C PHE A 86 -10.86 -2.69 3.84
N ALA A 87 -12.04 -2.25 3.46
CA ALA A 87 -12.37 -0.83 3.58
C ALA A 87 -12.20 -0.35 5.03
N ASP A 88 -12.55 -1.18 5.99
CA ASP A 88 -12.41 -0.79 7.40
C ASP A 88 -10.94 -0.69 7.79
N VAL A 89 -10.12 -1.63 7.33
CA VAL A 89 -8.68 -1.58 7.60
C VAL A 89 -8.08 -0.32 6.98
N PHE A 90 -8.44 -0.05 5.75
CA PHE A 90 -7.90 1.10 5.04
C PHE A 90 -8.32 2.40 5.70
N GLU A 91 -9.58 2.49 6.12
CA GLU A 91 -10.06 3.69 6.79
C GLU A 91 -9.30 3.93 8.10
N TYR A 92 -9.05 2.86 8.84
CA TYR A 92 -8.28 2.97 10.08
C TYR A 92 -6.89 3.54 9.81
N LEU A 93 -6.24 3.02 8.74
CA LEU A 93 -4.91 3.53 8.39
C LEU A 93 -4.95 4.99 7.96
N MET A 94 -5.99 5.38 7.25
CA MET A 94 -6.08 6.77 6.82
C MET A 94 -6.25 7.70 8.01
N LYS A 95 -7.00 7.26 9.01
CA LYS A 95 -7.14 8.06 10.23
C LYS A 95 -5.80 8.17 10.97
N LEU A 96 -5.04 7.07 11.02
CA LEU A 96 -3.73 7.13 11.64
C LEU A 96 -2.80 8.05 10.88
N SER A 97 -2.95 8.14 9.56
CA SER A 97 -2.05 8.96 8.77
C SER A 97 -2.21 10.44 9.05
N ALA A 98 -3.31 10.83 9.68
CA ALA A 98 -3.47 12.22 10.10
C ALA A 98 -2.51 12.57 11.24
N GLU A 99 -2.05 11.56 11.97
CA GLU A 99 -1.17 11.79 13.11
C GLU A 99 0.30 11.54 12.77
N ARG A 100 0.56 10.65 11.84
CA ARG A 100 1.92 10.31 11.43
C ARG A 100 1.93 9.83 10.00
N PRO A 101 3.03 10.04 9.28
CA PRO A 101 3.11 9.54 7.91
C PRO A 101 3.07 8.02 7.89
N ILE A 102 2.38 7.47 6.93
CA ILE A 102 2.27 6.02 6.76
C ILE A 102 2.61 5.66 5.33
N THR A 103 3.45 4.66 5.17
CA THR A 103 3.73 4.08 3.86
C THR A 103 3.13 2.69 3.82
N LEU A 104 2.23 2.47 2.89
CA LEU A 104 1.53 1.20 2.75
C LEU A 104 1.82 0.63 1.37
N PHE A 105 2.32 -0.60 1.34
CA PHE A 105 2.58 -1.30 0.10
C PHE A 105 1.64 -2.50 0.01
N ILE A 106 0.77 -2.49 -0.99
CA ILE A 106 -0.16 -3.60 -1.22
C ILE A 106 0.32 -4.37 -2.43
N ASP A 107 0.77 -5.60 -2.21
CA ASP A 107 1.36 -6.44 -3.24
C ASP A 107 0.31 -7.39 -3.78
N GLU A 108 0.35 -7.62 -5.08
CA GLU A 108 -0.62 -8.46 -5.79
C GLU A 108 -2.02 -7.88 -5.64
N PHE A 109 -2.12 -6.58 -5.82
CA PHE A 109 -3.36 -5.85 -5.57
C PHE A 109 -4.53 -6.37 -6.41
N GLN A 110 -4.24 -6.87 -7.62
CA GLN A 110 -5.30 -7.34 -8.50
C GLN A 110 -6.07 -8.50 -7.88
N GLU A 111 -5.47 -9.21 -6.93
CA GLU A 111 -6.17 -10.34 -6.31
C GLU A 111 -7.36 -9.90 -5.46
N PHE A 112 -7.41 -8.64 -5.06
CA PHE A 112 -8.58 -8.14 -4.34
C PHE A 112 -9.85 -8.28 -5.17
N PHE A 113 -9.74 -8.15 -6.49
CA PHE A 113 -10.94 -8.23 -7.33
C PHE A 113 -11.58 -9.61 -7.30
N ARG A 114 -10.85 -10.62 -6.85
CA ARG A 114 -11.42 -11.94 -6.69
C ARG A 114 -12.35 -12.02 -5.47
N VAL A 115 -12.06 -11.24 -4.42
CA VAL A 115 -12.83 -11.33 -3.19
C VAL A 115 -13.79 -10.18 -3.01
N ASN A 116 -13.50 -9.03 -3.59
CA ASN A 116 -14.36 -7.86 -3.43
C ASN A 116 -14.05 -6.87 -4.54
N ARG A 117 -14.93 -6.80 -5.53
CA ARG A 117 -14.70 -5.95 -6.68
C ARG A 117 -14.71 -4.47 -6.36
N SER A 118 -15.30 -4.10 -5.23
CA SER A 118 -15.42 -2.69 -4.89
C SER A 118 -14.24 -2.17 -4.08
N VAL A 119 -13.19 -2.97 -3.86
CA VAL A 119 -12.09 -2.55 -3.00
C VAL A 119 -11.47 -1.24 -3.48
N PHE A 120 -11.16 -1.15 -4.77
CA PHE A 120 -10.51 0.06 -5.27
C PHE A 120 -11.42 1.28 -5.14
N SER A 121 -12.72 1.12 -5.43
CA SER A 121 -13.67 2.22 -5.24
C SER A 121 -13.76 2.64 -3.79
N ASP A 122 -13.78 1.66 -2.89
CA ASP A 122 -13.82 1.96 -1.47
C ASP A 122 -12.58 2.74 -1.04
N MET A 123 -11.42 2.33 -1.55
CA MET A 123 -10.18 3.02 -1.22
C MET A 123 -10.20 4.47 -1.71
N GLN A 124 -10.70 4.68 -2.92
CA GLN A 124 -10.77 6.03 -3.46
C GLN A 124 -11.71 6.90 -2.63
N ARG A 125 -12.83 6.34 -2.22
CA ARG A 125 -13.78 7.08 -1.39
C ARG A 125 -13.16 7.46 -0.05
N ILE A 126 -12.42 6.57 0.53
CA ILE A 126 -11.82 6.81 1.85
C ILE A 126 -10.64 7.77 1.74
N TRP A 127 -9.98 7.72 0.63
CA TRP A 127 -8.76 8.51 0.39
C TRP A 127 -8.95 10.02 0.56
N UNK A 128 -9.96 10.39 0.28
CA UNK A 128 -10.28 11.77 0.23
C UNK A 128 -9.97 12.55 1.45
N UNK A 129 -9.70 11.96 2.47
CA UNK A 129 -9.34 12.60 3.67
C UNK A 129 -7.98 12.26 4.10
N UNK A 130 -7.33 11.85 3.39
CA UNK A 130 -6.07 11.34 3.67
C UNK A 130 -5.12 12.43 3.99
N UNK A 131 -4.51 12.22 4.89
CA UNK A 131 -3.57 13.12 5.35
C UNK A 131 -2.21 12.85 4.81
N ARG A 132 -1.38 12.07 5.52
CA ARG A 132 0.00 11.85 5.10
C ARG A 132 0.23 10.35 4.89
N CYS A 133 -0.21 9.89 3.77
CA CYS A 133 -0.09 8.46 3.45
C CYS A 133 0.54 8.28 2.07
N SER A 134 1.47 7.33 1.97
CA SER A 134 1.97 6.86 0.69
C SER A 134 1.45 5.44 0.50
N ALA A 135 0.45 5.29 -0.34
CA ALA A 135 -0.11 3.98 -0.63
C ALA A 135 0.40 3.52 -2.00
N ILE A 136 1.05 2.38 -2.02
CA ILE A 136 1.65 1.83 -3.23
C ILE A 136 1.02 0.48 -3.49
N CYS A 137 0.40 0.33 -4.65
CA CYS A 137 -0.23 -0.93 -5.02
C CYS A 137 0.54 -1.56 -6.16
N SER A 138 0.88 -2.82 -6.01
CA SER A 138 1.57 -3.57 -7.04
C SER A 138 0.59 -4.50 -7.73
N ALA A 139 0.54 -4.43 -9.05
CA ALA A 139 -0.36 -5.25 -9.84
C ALA A 139 0.31 -5.57 -11.17
N SER A 140 -0.30 -6.45 -11.93
CA SER A 140 0.21 -6.77 -13.26
C SER A 140 -0.07 -5.63 -14.22
N GLY A 141 0.90 -5.33 -15.07
CA GLY A 141 0.79 -4.21 -16.01
C GLY A 141 2.18 -3.76 -16.40
N THR A 142 2.32 -2.52 -16.87
CA THR A 142 3.60 -2.12 -17.46
C THR A 142 4.20 -0.82 -16.94
N SER A 143 3.50 -0.03 -16.14
CA SER A 143 4.03 1.29 -15.81
C SER A 143 3.76 1.68 -14.37
N ILE A 144 4.36 2.76 -13.97
CA ILE A 144 4.08 3.37 -12.68
C ILE A 144 3.10 4.51 -12.92
N VAL A 145 2.01 4.49 -12.17
CA VAL A 145 0.98 5.49 -12.31
C VAL A 145 0.73 6.12 -10.95
N ARG A 146 0.69 7.43 -10.90
CA ARG A 146 0.32 8.18 -9.71
C ARG A 146 -1.08 8.70 -9.86
N SER A 147 -1.88 8.53 -8.83
CA SER A 147 -3.22 9.09 -8.79
C SER A 147 -3.22 10.29 -7.86
N PRO A 148 -3.50 11.46 -8.37
CA PRO A 148 -3.63 12.60 -7.46
C PRO A 148 -4.86 12.44 -6.59
N VAL A 149 -4.81 13.02 -5.43
CA VAL A 149 -5.91 12.98 -4.49
C VAL A 149 -6.86 14.14 -4.75
#